data_21fa88fa063f04a2d8ae4945f99c889b
#
_entry.id   21fa88fa063f04a2d8ae4945f99c889b
#
_cell.length_a   1.000
_cell.length_b   1.000
_cell.length_c   1.000
_cell.angle_alpha   90.00
_cell.angle_beta   90.00
_cell.angle_gamma   90.00
#
_symmetry.space_group_name_H-M   'P 1'
#
loop_
_entity.id
_entity.type
_entity.pdbx_description
1 polymer ?
#
loop_
_entity_poly.entity_id
_entity_poly.type
_entity_poly.pdbx_seq_one_letter_code
_entity_poly.pdbx_strand_id
1 'polypeptide(L)'
;MYSDTTTTEPISEQALEGRIIWQQNNCQACHQLYGFGGFLGPDLTNVTGRIDEKRIHQVLTMGSGQMPAFNLEQSEIDSLAAFLAAMNETGQGQAAAPLDSSGTLHAVQSEVKLHGNLKVTTGFNRFVSSGCLGCHFSPTQSAIGAADLLEVCEKLNRNQIMQVLTEGKLPKMPKPFLTSDQKDEIYIFLTWLNENKGAISKKTASQSIQWAQVPWWEFDR
;
A
#
# COMPACT_ATOMS: atom_id res chain seq x y z
N MET A 1 30.39 7.84 21.20
CA MET A 1 31.43 8.17 20.18
C MET A 1 30.85 7.74 18.85
N TYR A 2 30.18 8.65 18.15
CA TYR A 2 29.62 8.39 16.83
C TYR A 2 30.68 8.84 15.83
N SER A 3 31.50 7.92 15.34
CA SER A 3 32.38 8.15 14.21
C SER A 3 31.71 7.56 12.97
N ASP A 4 30.76 8.30 12.42
CA ASP A 4 30.21 7.95 11.13
C ASP A 4 30.95 8.77 10.06
N THR A 5 31.85 8.10 9.36
CA THR A 5 32.61 8.64 8.25
C THR A 5 31.94 8.35 6.89
N THR A 6 30.65 8.09 6.89
CA THR A 6 29.88 8.06 5.64
C THR A 6 29.67 9.50 5.20
N THR A 7 30.52 9.97 4.28
CA THR A 7 30.29 11.17 3.49
C THR A 7 29.05 10.90 2.60
N THR A 8 27.87 11.19 3.11
CA THR A 8 26.68 11.25 2.27
C THR A 8 26.83 12.47 1.36
N GLU A 9 26.67 12.28 0.06
CA GLU A 9 26.57 13.38 -0.89
C GLU A 9 25.49 14.35 -0.41
N PRO A 10 25.74 15.66 -0.52
CA PRO A 10 24.76 16.65 -0.09
C PRO A 10 23.46 16.49 -0.91
N ILE A 11 22.34 16.56 -0.22
CA ILE A 11 21.02 16.59 -0.82
C ILE A 11 20.94 17.74 -1.84
N SER A 12 20.36 17.49 -3.02
CA SER A 12 20.18 18.50 -4.06
C SER A 12 19.24 19.63 -3.60
N GLU A 13 19.37 20.83 -4.18
CA GLU A 13 18.47 21.96 -3.88
C GLU A 13 17.01 21.58 -4.12
N GLN A 14 16.71 20.90 -5.22
CA GLN A 14 15.37 20.42 -5.51
C GLN A 14 14.83 19.46 -4.43
N ALA A 15 15.66 18.56 -3.92
CA ALA A 15 15.27 17.66 -2.85
C ALA A 15 15.09 18.40 -1.50
N LEU A 16 15.86 19.45 -1.25
CA LEU A 16 15.64 20.33 -0.08
C LEU A 16 14.32 21.08 -0.18
N GLU A 17 13.97 21.54 -1.36
CA GLU A 17 12.67 22.17 -1.62
C GLU A 17 11.52 21.17 -1.41
N GLY A 18 11.67 19.95 -1.90
CA GLY A 18 10.74 18.85 -1.66
C GLY A 18 10.58 18.51 -0.17
N ARG A 19 11.65 18.61 0.63
CA ARG A 19 11.57 18.49 2.09
C ARG A 19 10.73 19.60 2.72
N ILE A 20 10.86 20.82 2.24
CA ILE A 20 10.04 21.95 2.72
C ILE A 20 8.57 21.71 2.41
N ILE A 21 8.26 21.26 1.17
CA ILE A 21 6.89 20.92 0.74
C ILE A 21 6.32 19.79 1.60
N TRP A 22 7.12 18.77 1.90
CA TRP A 22 6.78 17.69 2.82
C TRP A 22 6.34 18.19 4.19
N GLN A 23 7.09 19.13 4.75
CA GLN A 23 6.80 19.72 6.07
C GLN A 23 5.57 20.63 6.03
N GLN A 24 5.44 21.49 5.01
CA GLN A 24 4.33 22.43 4.84
C GLN A 24 2.99 21.71 4.69
N ASN A 25 2.98 20.59 3.99
CA ASN A 25 1.79 19.75 3.80
C ASN A 25 1.60 18.72 4.92
N ASN A 26 2.42 18.78 5.96
CA ASN A 26 2.32 17.92 7.15
C ASN A 26 2.28 16.42 6.86
N CYS A 27 3.00 15.98 5.83
CA CYS A 27 3.01 14.58 5.37
C CYS A 27 3.44 13.60 6.47
N GLN A 28 4.33 14.03 7.38
CA GLN A 28 4.80 13.27 8.53
C GLN A 28 3.71 12.97 9.57
N ALA A 29 2.58 13.67 9.54
CA ALA A 29 1.46 13.33 10.44
C ALA A 29 0.85 11.96 10.12
N CYS A 30 0.93 11.55 8.86
CA CYS A 30 0.38 10.27 8.39
C CYS A 30 1.48 9.28 7.98
N HIS A 31 2.59 9.77 7.41
CA HIS A 31 3.67 8.96 6.85
C HIS A 31 4.92 8.96 7.72
N GLN A 32 5.68 7.88 7.59
CA GLN A 32 6.99 7.74 8.23
C GLN A 32 8.12 7.96 7.23
N LEU A 33 9.24 8.44 7.74
CA LEU A 33 10.58 8.31 7.15
C LEU A 33 11.47 7.66 8.20
N TYR A 34 12.19 6.61 7.83
CA TYR A 34 13.05 5.81 8.73
C TYR A 34 12.32 5.28 9.97
N GLY A 35 11.01 5.00 9.85
CA GLY A 35 10.17 4.57 10.96
C GLY A 35 9.68 5.69 11.88
N PHE A 36 10.04 6.96 11.61
CA PHE A 36 9.59 8.13 12.39
C PHE A 36 8.50 8.89 11.68
N GLY A 37 7.37 9.09 12.33
CA GLY A 37 6.19 9.78 11.81
C GLY A 37 4.89 9.08 12.15
N GLY A 38 3.82 9.43 11.45
CA GLY A 38 2.50 8.85 11.65
C GLY A 38 2.36 7.45 11.07
N PHE A 39 1.43 6.68 11.64
CA PHE A 39 1.17 5.29 11.26
C PHE A 39 -0.10 5.12 10.39
N LEU A 40 -0.68 6.23 9.93
CA LEU A 40 -1.88 6.19 9.10
C LEU A 40 -1.55 5.83 7.64
N GLY A 41 -0.37 6.23 7.18
CA GLY A 41 0.19 5.93 5.88
C GLY A 41 1.44 5.02 5.98
N PRO A 42 1.92 4.47 4.84
CA PRO A 42 3.13 3.67 4.83
C PRO A 42 4.38 4.52 5.09
N ASP A 43 5.47 3.85 5.51
CA ASP A 43 6.81 4.41 5.50
C ASP A 43 7.25 4.68 4.05
N LEU A 44 7.65 5.91 3.77
CA LEU A 44 8.00 6.40 2.43
C LEU A 44 9.51 6.47 2.18
N THR A 45 10.36 6.04 3.11
CA THR A 45 11.82 6.09 2.96
C THR A 45 12.29 5.47 1.64
N ASN A 46 11.79 4.29 1.29
CA ASN A 46 12.16 3.59 0.07
C ASN A 46 10.99 3.49 -0.94
N VAL A 47 10.14 4.51 -0.98
CA VAL A 47 8.95 4.49 -1.83
C VAL A 47 9.29 4.49 -3.32
N THR A 48 10.32 5.23 -3.73
CA THR A 48 10.75 5.33 -5.14
C THR A 48 11.35 4.04 -5.68
N GLY A 49 11.80 3.14 -4.82
CA GLY A 49 12.19 1.78 -5.19
C GLY A 49 11.00 0.82 -5.39
N ARG A 50 9.79 1.23 -4.96
CA ARG A 50 8.57 0.39 -4.99
C ARG A 50 7.54 0.85 -5.99
N ILE A 51 7.44 2.14 -6.24
CA ILE A 51 6.50 2.75 -7.19
C ILE A 51 7.23 3.77 -8.06
N ASP A 52 6.74 3.95 -9.28
CA ASP A 52 7.29 4.92 -10.21
C ASP A 52 6.82 6.36 -9.90
N GLU A 53 7.50 7.32 -10.50
CA GLU A 53 7.21 8.75 -10.34
C GLU A 53 5.79 9.10 -10.77
N LYS A 54 5.31 8.48 -11.83
CA LYS A 54 3.94 8.67 -12.34
C LYS A 54 2.91 8.27 -11.28
N ARG A 55 3.17 7.21 -10.51
CA ARG A 55 2.30 6.79 -9.41
C ARG A 55 2.37 7.78 -8.26
N ILE A 56 3.55 8.31 -7.94
CA ILE A 56 3.70 9.36 -6.91
C ILE A 56 2.87 10.58 -7.30
N HIS A 57 3.06 11.08 -8.51
CA HIS A 57 2.26 12.20 -9.05
C HIS A 57 0.76 11.96 -8.90
N GLN A 58 0.31 10.79 -9.33
CA GLN A 58 -1.09 10.40 -9.30
C GLN A 58 -1.68 10.41 -7.89
N VAL A 59 -0.96 9.82 -6.93
CA VAL A 59 -1.43 9.76 -5.53
C VAL A 59 -1.49 11.17 -4.92
N LEU A 60 -0.56 12.04 -5.26
CA LEU A 60 -0.55 13.41 -4.76
C LEU A 60 -1.70 14.25 -5.36
N THR A 61 -1.98 14.09 -6.65
CA THR A 61 -3.03 14.89 -7.33
C THR A 61 -4.44 14.38 -7.08
N MET A 62 -4.62 13.08 -6.82
CA MET A 62 -5.95 12.46 -6.76
C MET A 62 -6.28 11.88 -5.40
N GLY A 63 -5.30 11.81 -4.51
CA GLY A 63 -5.44 11.10 -3.25
C GLY A 63 -5.42 9.58 -3.41
N SER A 64 -5.46 8.87 -2.28
CA SER A 64 -5.53 7.40 -2.25
C SER A 64 -6.08 6.93 -0.90
N GLY A 65 -7.25 6.34 -0.87
CA GLY A 65 -7.87 5.88 0.36
C GLY A 65 -8.11 7.04 1.34
N GLN A 66 -7.43 7.03 2.48
CA GLN A 66 -7.51 8.12 3.48
C GLN A 66 -6.58 9.30 3.15
N MET A 67 -5.64 9.13 2.23
CA MET A 67 -4.76 10.19 1.80
C MET A 67 -5.53 11.19 0.92
N PRO A 68 -5.62 12.47 1.32
CA PRO A 68 -6.30 13.48 0.50
C PRO A 68 -5.53 13.77 -0.79
N ALA A 69 -6.22 14.33 -1.77
CA ALA A 69 -5.58 14.98 -2.89
C ALA A 69 -4.95 16.32 -2.42
N PHE A 70 -3.76 16.62 -2.94
CA PHE A 70 -3.06 17.87 -2.66
C PHE A 70 -3.13 18.78 -3.88
N ASN A 71 -3.31 20.09 -3.63
CA ASN A 71 -3.28 21.10 -4.68
C ASN A 71 -1.85 21.61 -4.86
N LEU A 72 -0.97 20.73 -5.37
CA LEU A 72 0.43 21.03 -5.63
C LEU A 72 0.63 21.29 -7.12
N GLU A 73 1.47 22.27 -7.42
CA GLU A 73 1.96 22.51 -8.76
C GLU A 73 2.90 21.40 -9.21
N GLN A 74 3.07 21.22 -10.53
CA GLN A 74 3.92 20.14 -11.08
C GLN A 74 5.36 20.23 -10.52
N SER A 75 5.93 21.42 -10.44
CA SER A 75 7.27 21.66 -9.90
C SER A 75 7.39 21.24 -8.43
N GLU A 76 6.34 21.44 -7.64
CA GLU A 76 6.30 21.03 -6.23
C GLU A 76 6.23 19.50 -6.10
N ILE A 77 5.48 18.84 -6.98
CA ILE A 77 5.43 17.38 -7.04
C ILE A 77 6.79 16.81 -7.43
N ASP A 78 7.46 17.41 -8.43
CA ASP A 78 8.77 17.00 -8.89
C ASP A 78 9.82 17.17 -7.77
N SER A 79 9.76 18.27 -7.02
CA SER A 79 10.64 18.51 -5.87
C SER A 79 10.38 17.51 -4.74
N LEU A 80 9.12 17.19 -4.47
CA LEU A 80 8.75 16.19 -3.47
C LEU A 80 9.21 14.78 -3.90
N ALA A 81 9.10 14.44 -5.19
CA ALA A 81 9.61 13.19 -5.74
C ALA A 81 11.14 13.10 -5.62
N ALA A 82 11.85 14.20 -5.89
CA ALA A 82 13.30 14.30 -5.71
C ALA A 82 13.71 14.11 -4.24
N PHE A 83 12.96 14.68 -3.30
CA PHE A 83 13.18 14.46 -1.87
C PHE A 83 13.01 12.98 -1.49
N LEU A 84 11.94 12.34 -1.93
CA LEU A 84 11.69 10.92 -1.65
C LEU A 84 12.76 10.02 -2.31
N ALA A 85 13.25 10.38 -3.50
CA ALA A 85 14.36 9.68 -4.14
C ALA A 85 15.65 9.82 -3.32
N ALA A 86 15.96 11.02 -2.81
CA ALA A 86 17.10 11.22 -1.94
C ALA A 86 17.00 10.41 -0.64
N MET A 87 15.79 10.26 -0.07
CA MET A 87 15.59 9.41 1.12
C MET A 87 15.85 7.94 0.80
N ASN A 88 15.50 7.47 -0.39
CA ASN A 88 15.77 6.11 -0.83
C ASN A 88 17.27 5.76 -0.84
N GLU A 89 18.12 6.73 -1.13
CA GLU A 89 19.57 6.55 -1.21
C GLU A 89 20.26 6.61 0.17
N THR A 90 19.64 7.22 1.18
CA THR A 90 20.27 7.53 2.45
C THR A 90 20.01 6.52 3.57
N GLY A 91 19.17 5.53 3.35
CA GLY A 91 18.89 4.52 4.37
C GLY A 91 17.79 3.53 4.01
N GLN A 92 17.49 2.68 4.94
CA GLN A 92 16.34 1.78 4.84
C GLN A 92 15.25 2.25 5.80
N GLY A 93 14.06 2.43 5.28
CA GLY A 93 12.86 2.56 6.09
C GLY A 93 12.69 1.31 6.95
N GLN A 94 11.91 1.42 8.00
CA GLN A 94 11.43 0.20 8.62
C GLN A 94 10.82 -0.62 7.48
N ALA A 95 11.30 -1.85 7.32
CA ALA A 95 10.56 -2.84 6.54
C ALA A 95 9.12 -2.65 7.01
N ALA A 96 8.24 -2.23 6.09
CA ALA A 96 6.84 -2.09 6.45
C ALA A 96 6.53 -3.32 7.29
N ALA A 97 6.22 -3.11 8.57
CA ALA A 97 5.83 -4.21 9.42
C ALA A 97 4.87 -4.98 8.55
N PRO A 98 5.11 -6.25 8.26
CA PRO A 98 4.30 -6.95 7.28
C PRO A 98 2.90 -6.48 7.59
N LEU A 99 2.14 -6.03 6.59
CA LEU A 99 0.77 -5.51 6.76
C LEU A 99 -0.12 -6.66 7.29
N ASP A 100 0.45 -7.37 8.19
CA ASP A 100 0.00 -8.58 8.87
C ASP A 100 -0.87 -8.24 10.08
N SER A 101 -1.48 -7.16 9.99
CA SER A 101 -2.55 -6.86 10.93
C SER A 101 -3.89 -7.41 10.45
N SER A 102 -4.02 -7.87 9.22
CA SER A 102 -5.10 -8.77 8.86
C SER A 102 -4.48 -10.12 8.48
N GLY A 103 -4.66 -11.13 9.29
CA GLY A 103 -4.27 -12.51 8.98
C GLY A 103 -4.77 -12.97 7.62
N THR A 104 -5.74 -12.26 7.05
CA THR A 104 -6.27 -12.44 5.70
C THR A 104 -5.25 -12.14 4.62
N LEU A 105 -4.50 -11.02 4.69
CA LEU A 105 -3.48 -10.72 3.67
C LEU A 105 -2.38 -11.77 3.66
N HIS A 106 -1.88 -12.15 4.82
CA HIS A 106 -0.86 -13.19 4.92
C HIS A 106 -1.39 -14.55 4.42
N ALA A 107 -2.64 -14.90 4.74
CA ALA A 107 -3.29 -16.10 4.21
C ALA A 107 -3.39 -16.06 2.68
N VAL A 108 -3.80 -14.92 2.09
CA VAL A 108 -3.85 -14.72 0.63
C VAL A 108 -2.46 -14.87 0.01
N GLN A 109 -1.44 -14.19 0.54
CA GLN A 109 -0.06 -14.29 0.05
C GLN A 109 0.47 -15.72 0.08
N SER A 110 0.22 -16.41 1.18
CA SER A 110 0.60 -17.82 1.37
C SER A 110 -0.10 -18.72 0.35
N GLU A 111 -1.40 -18.54 0.14
CA GLU A 111 -2.15 -19.34 -0.84
C GLU A 111 -1.71 -19.05 -2.28
N VAL A 112 -1.51 -17.78 -2.65
CA VAL A 112 -0.98 -17.41 -3.98
C VAL A 112 0.39 -18.05 -4.23
N LYS A 113 1.27 -18.05 -3.22
CA LYS A 113 2.60 -18.64 -3.32
C LYS A 113 2.56 -20.17 -3.47
N LEU A 114 1.64 -20.85 -2.79
CA LEU A 114 1.55 -22.31 -2.77
C LEU A 114 0.75 -22.87 -3.92
N HIS A 115 -0.33 -22.20 -4.32
CA HIS A 115 -1.34 -22.74 -5.23
C HIS A 115 -1.65 -21.82 -6.43
N GLY A 116 -1.11 -20.60 -6.45
CA GLY A 116 -1.29 -19.67 -7.56
C GLY A 116 -0.49 -20.08 -8.79
N ASN A 117 -1.15 -20.12 -9.95
CA ASN A 117 -0.45 -20.23 -11.23
C ASN A 117 0.12 -18.86 -11.64
N LEU A 118 0.90 -18.84 -12.77
CA LEU A 118 1.54 -17.62 -13.25
C LEU A 118 0.54 -16.45 -13.45
N LYS A 119 -0.65 -16.69 -13.99
CA LYS A 119 -1.66 -15.66 -14.24
C LYS A 119 -2.20 -15.08 -12.93
N VAL A 120 -2.44 -15.93 -11.94
CA VAL A 120 -2.90 -15.53 -10.60
C VAL A 120 -1.82 -14.71 -9.90
N THR A 121 -0.56 -15.15 -9.95
CA THR A 121 0.58 -14.44 -9.37
C THR A 121 0.77 -13.08 -10.04
N THR A 122 0.65 -13.00 -11.37
CA THR A 122 0.70 -11.73 -12.11
C THR A 122 -0.42 -10.80 -11.67
N GLY A 123 -1.66 -11.30 -11.58
CA GLY A 123 -2.81 -10.53 -11.13
C GLY A 123 -2.68 -10.03 -9.68
N PHE A 124 -2.17 -10.88 -8.78
CA PHE A 124 -1.86 -10.48 -7.40
C PHE A 124 -0.79 -9.38 -7.35
N ASN A 125 0.32 -9.56 -8.07
CA ASN A 125 1.37 -8.54 -8.14
C ASN A 125 0.86 -7.22 -8.73
N ARG A 126 -0.02 -7.29 -9.74
CA ARG A 126 -0.70 -6.13 -10.29
C ARG A 126 -1.58 -5.43 -9.24
N PHE A 127 -2.36 -6.18 -8.51
CA PHE A 127 -3.20 -5.70 -7.42
C PHE A 127 -2.37 -4.96 -6.34
N VAL A 128 -1.22 -5.53 -5.95
CA VAL A 128 -0.28 -4.91 -5.01
C VAL A 128 0.32 -3.63 -5.57
N SER A 129 0.88 -3.70 -6.78
CA SER A 129 1.56 -2.55 -7.41
C SER A 129 0.62 -1.40 -7.76
N SER A 130 -0.66 -1.67 -7.95
CA SER A 130 -1.68 -0.64 -8.19
C SER A 130 -2.23 0.00 -6.91
N GLY A 131 -1.68 -0.34 -5.74
CA GLY A 131 -2.04 0.27 -4.45
C GLY A 131 -3.36 -0.21 -3.86
N CYS A 132 -3.96 -1.29 -4.39
CA CYS A 132 -5.25 -1.79 -3.91
C CYS A 132 -5.19 -2.28 -2.45
N LEU A 133 -4.02 -2.74 -1.98
CA LEU A 133 -3.80 -3.16 -0.59
C LEU A 133 -3.98 -2.02 0.43
N GLY A 134 -3.88 -0.76 0.01
CA GLY A 134 -4.08 0.38 0.91
C GLY A 134 -5.48 0.42 1.53
N CYS A 135 -6.46 -0.16 0.84
CA CYS A 135 -7.84 -0.22 1.31
C CYS A 135 -8.35 -1.65 1.51
N HIS A 136 -7.97 -2.57 0.62
CA HIS A 136 -8.40 -3.97 0.67
C HIS A 136 -7.37 -4.82 1.41
N PHE A 137 -7.84 -5.77 2.22
CA PHE A 137 -7.03 -6.58 3.15
C PHE A 137 -6.28 -5.76 4.20
N SER A 138 -6.63 -4.49 4.36
CA SER A 138 -6.09 -3.62 5.41
C SER A 138 -6.83 -3.87 6.74
N PRO A 139 -6.17 -3.69 7.90
CA PRO A 139 -6.84 -3.72 9.21
C PRO A 139 -7.96 -2.69 9.32
N THR A 140 -7.84 -1.61 8.59
CA THR A 140 -8.81 -0.51 8.56
C THR A 140 -9.91 -0.72 7.52
N GLN A 141 -9.89 -1.83 6.78
CA GLN A 141 -10.83 -2.13 5.69
C GLN A 141 -12.30 -1.87 6.07
N SER A 142 -12.73 -2.41 7.21
CA SER A 142 -14.11 -2.24 7.70
C SER A 142 -14.40 -0.78 8.07
N ALA A 143 -13.45 -0.09 8.70
CA ALA A 143 -13.61 1.30 9.13
C ALA A 143 -13.77 2.26 7.95
N ILE A 144 -13.04 2.04 6.86
CA ILE A 144 -13.13 2.84 5.63
C ILE A 144 -14.27 2.35 4.70
N GLY A 145 -14.92 1.24 5.03
CA GLY A 145 -15.99 0.64 4.24
C GLY A 145 -15.54 0.09 2.90
N ALA A 146 -14.27 -0.35 2.79
CA ALA A 146 -13.78 -1.07 1.62
C ALA A 146 -14.42 -2.47 1.55
N ALA A 147 -14.73 -2.91 0.34
CA ALA A 147 -15.39 -4.19 0.11
C ALA A 147 -14.48 -5.37 0.49
N ASP A 148 -15.07 -6.41 1.07
CA ASP A 148 -14.42 -7.70 1.19
C ASP A 148 -14.32 -8.37 -0.18
N LEU A 149 -13.08 -8.61 -0.61
CA LEU A 149 -12.79 -9.17 -1.94
C LEU A 149 -12.86 -10.70 -1.98
N LEU A 150 -12.91 -11.39 -0.84
CA LEU A 150 -13.06 -12.85 -0.81
C LEU A 150 -14.39 -13.31 -1.42
N GLU A 151 -15.41 -12.45 -1.38
CA GLU A 151 -16.74 -12.75 -1.90
C GLU A 151 -17.18 -11.84 -3.05
N VAL A 152 -16.26 -11.06 -3.62
CA VAL A 152 -16.64 -10.03 -4.60
C VAL A 152 -17.24 -10.62 -5.86
N CYS A 153 -16.76 -11.79 -6.32
CA CYS A 153 -17.28 -12.47 -7.51
C CYS A 153 -18.61 -13.19 -7.29
N GLU A 154 -19.07 -13.34 -6.04
CA GLU A 154 -20.43 -13.80 -5.72
C GLU A 154 -21.44 -12.64 -5.76
N LYS A 155 -20.98 -11.43 -5.42
CA LYS A 155 -21.80 -10.23 -5.33
C LYS A 155 -21.89 -9.45 -6.64
N LEU A 156 -20.83 -9.51 -7.47
CA LEU A 156 -20.71 -8.77 -8.71
C LEU A 156 -20.30 -9.71 -9.86
N ASN A 157 -20.95 -9.54 -11.00
CA ASN A 157 -20.53 -10.22 -12.21
C ASN A 157 -19.30 -9.54 -12.85
N ARG A 158 -18.69 -10.20 -13.86
CA ARG A 158 -17.50 -9.70 -14.54
C ARG A 158 -17.64 -8.26 -15.02
N ASN A 159 -18.75 -7.93 -15.68
CA ASN A 159 -18.96 -6.59 -16.24
C ASN A 159 -19.00 -5.52 -15.15
N GLN A 160 -19.65 -5.82 -14.02
CA GLN A 160 -19.72 -4.91 -12.88
C GLN A 160 -18.32 -4.73 -12.22
N ILE A 161 -17.54 -5.80 -12.09
CA ILE A 161 -16.16 -5.71 -11.58
C ILE A 161 -15.31 -4.88 -12.54
N MET A 162 -15.38 -5.13 -13.84
CA MET A 162 -14.64 -4.37 -14.85
C MET A 162 -15.05 -2.88 -14.87
N GLN A 163 -16.33 -2.58 -14.64
CA GLN A 163 -16.80 -1.20 -14.50
C GLN A 163 -16.16 -0.54 -13.27
N VAL A 164 -16.17 -1.19 -12.10
CA VAL A 164 -15.53 -0.67 -10.89
C VAL A 164 -14.04 -0.45 -11.09
N LEU A 165 -13.33 -1.37 -11.78
CA LEU A 165 -11.91 -1.21 -12.12
C LEU A 165 -11.65 -0.12 -13.17
N THR A 166 -12.69 0.37 -13.86
CA THR A 166 -12.59 1.44 -14.86
C THR A 166 -12.94 2.81 -14.29
N GLU A 167 -13.96 2.87 -13.46
CA GLU A 167 -14.58 4.13 -13.01
C GLU A 167 -14.35 4.42 -11.54
N GLY A 168 -13.93 3.39 -10.77
CA GLY A 168 -13.95 3.45 -9.31
C GLY A 168 -15.38 3.32 -8.77
N LYS A 169 -15.54 3.62 -7.49
CA LYS A 169 -16.84 3.66 -6.80
C LYS A 169 -16.81 4.78 -5.76
N LEU A 170 -16.94 6.00 -6.23
CA LEU A 170 -16.95 7.18 -5.37
C LEU A 170 -18.09 7.13 -4.33
N PRO A 171 -17.88 7.71 -3.12
CA PRO A 171 -16.67 8.40 -2.67
C PRO A 171 -15.61 7.47 -2.07
N LYS A 172 -15.86 6.16 -1.98
CA LYS A 172 -15.04 5.22 -1.21
C LYS A 172 -13.86 4.62 -1.99
N MET A 173 -14.04 4.36 -3.29
CA MET A 173 -13.00 3.78 -4.13
C MET A 173 -12.67 4.75 -5.27
N PRO A 174 -11.48 5.34 -5.29
CA PRO A 174 -11.05 6.21 -6.37
C PRO A 174 -10.94 5.44 -7.68
N LYS A 175 -11.02 6.15 -8.80
CA LYS A 175 -10.82 5.57 -10.13
C LYS A 175 -9.41 5.02 -10.26
N PRO A 176 -9.21 3.70 -10.48
CA PRO A 176 -7.88 3.16 -10.72
C PRO A 176 -7.39 3.52 -12.13
N PHE A 177 -6.08 3.70 -12.29
CA PHE A 177 -5.46 3.94 -13.59
C PHE A 177 -4.86 2.62 -14.11
N LEU A 178 -5.71 1.84 -14.75
CA LEU A 178 -5.37 0.51 -15.25
C LEU A 178 -5.63 0.42 -16.75
N THR A 179 -4.72 -0.21 -17.49
CA THR A 179 -4.97 -0.62 -18.87
C THR A 179 -5.99 -1.76 -18.89
N SER A 180 -6.51 -2.09 -20.07
CA SER A 180 -7.43 -3.23 -20.25
C SER A 180 -6.80 -4.54 -19.72
N ASP A 181 -5.56 -4.81 -20.13
CA ASP A 181 -4.85 -6.04 -19.74
C ASP A 181 -4.62 -6.12 -18.24
N GLN A 182 -4.28 -4.99 -17.61
CA GLN A 182 -4.10 -4.92 -16.15
C GLN A 182 -5.39 -5.19 -15.37
N LYS A 183 -6.53 -4.75 -15.90
CA LYS A 183 -7.85 -5.05 -15.31
C LYS A 183 -8.17 -6.53 -15.43
N ASP A 184 -7.85 -7.15 -16.58
CA ASP A 184 -8.04 -8.58 -16.79
C ASP A 184 -7.12 -9.41 -15.86
N GLU A 185 -5.86 -8.98 -15.66
CA GLU A 185 -4.94 -9.59 -14.69
C GLU A 185 -5.54 -9.58 -13.28
N ILE A 186 -6.03 -8.42 -12.82
CA ILE A 186 -6.66 -8.27 -11.50
C ILE A 186 -7.93 -9.12 -11.41
N TYR A 187 -8.75 -9.15 -12.46
CA TYR A 187 -9.98 -9.96 -12.48
C TYR A 187 -9.68 -11.47 -12.33
N ILE A 188 -8.63 -11.98 -12.98
CA ILE A 188 -8.18 -13.36 -12.83
C ILE A 188 -7.81 -13.65 -11.38
N PHE A 189 -7.07 -12.75 -10.73
CA PHE A 189 -6.75 -12.88 -9.31
C PHE A 189 -8.00 -12.87 -8.42
N LEU A 190 -8.94 -11.97 -8.64
CA LEU A 190 -10.18 -11.89 -7.87
C LEU A 190 -11.05 -13.14 -8.01
N THR A 191 -11.13 -13.70 -9.21
CA THR A 191 -11.84 -14.96 -9.47
C THR A 191 -11.21 -16.11 -8.68
N TRP A 192 -9.89 -16.25 -8.79
CA TRP A 192 -9.14 -17.28 -8.06
C TRP A 192 -9.28 -17.08 -6.52
N LEU A 193 -9.27 -15.85 -6.05
CA LEU A 193 -9.45 -15.50 -4.64
C LEU A 193 -10.80 -16.01 -4.12
N ASN A 194 -11.87 -15.78 -4.88
CA ASN A 194 -13.21 -16.25 -4.55
C ASN A 194 -13.30 -17.78 -4.51
N GLU A 195 -12.67 -18.47 -5.46
CA GLU A 195 -12.63 -19.94 -5.51
C GLU A 195 -11.89 -20.55 -4.31
N ASN A 196 -10.87 -19.83 -3.78
CA ASN A 196 -10.03 -20.30 -2.68
C ASN A 196 -10.41 -19.67 -1.31
N LYS A 197 -11.53 -18.95 -1.22
CA LYS A 197 -11.94 -18.24 -0.01
C LYS A 197 -12.01 -19.13 1.24
N GLY A 198 -12.43 -20.37 1.09
CA GLY A 198 -12.53 -21.31 2.21
C GLY A 198 -11.18 -21.68 2.82
N ALA A 199 -10.16 -21.90 1.99
CA ALA A 199 -8.79 -22.17 2.43
C ALA A 199 -8.18 -20.93 3.10
N ILE A 200 -8.37 -19.75 2.50
CA ILE A 200 -7.89 -18.46 3.00
C ILE A 200 -8.53 -18.16 4.36
N SER A 201 -9.85 -18.30 4.49
CA SER A 201 -10.57 -18.04 5.75
C SER A 201 -10.12 -18.97 6.88
N LYS A 202 -9.88 -20.25 6.59
CA LYS A 202 -9.34 -21.20 7.58
C LYS A 202 -7.95 -20.80 8.04
N LYS A 203 -7.06 -20.38 7.14
CA LYS A 203 -5.71 -19.89 7.49
C LYS A 203 -5.78 -18.59 8.29
N THR A 204 -6.64 -17.66 7.90
CA THR A 204 -6.85 -16.41 8.65
C THR A 204 -7.28 -16.70 10.08
N ALA A 205 -8.23 -17.61 10.29
CA ALA A 205 -8.70 -17.98 11.62
C ALA A 205 -7.61 -18.65 12.48
N SER A 206 -6.73 -19.46 11.86
CA SER A 206 -5.62 -20.13 12.58
C SER A 206 -4.48 -19.18 12.98
N GLN A 207 -4.38 -18.02 12.33
CA GLN A 207 -3.35 -17.01 12.57
C GLN A 207 -3.80 -15.87 13.48
N SER A 208 -5.08 -15.84 13.90
CA SER A 208 -5.55 -14.86 14.85
C SER A 208 -4.80 -15.04 16.18
N ILE A 209 -3.92 -14.10 16.51
CA ILE A 209 -3.28 -14.06 17.82
C ILE A 209 -4.39 -13.85 18.84
N GLN A 210 -4.56 -14.82 19.75
CA GLN A 210 -5.41 -14.63 20.91
C GLN A 210 -4.67 -13.72 21.89
N TRP A 211 -4.87 -12.41 21.77
CA TRP A 211 -4.25 -11.40 22.63
C TRP A 211 -4.42 -11.69 24.13
N ALA A 212 -5.50 -12.41 24.50
CA ALA A 212 -5.70 -12.90 25.86
C ALA A 212 -4.66 -13.94 26.32
N GLN A 213 -3.88 -14.51 25.41
CA GLN A 213 -2.82 -15.49 25.71
C GLN A 213 -1.41 -14.87 25.63
N VAL A 214 -1.28 -13.61 25.21
CA VAL A 214 0.01 -12.92 25.24
C VAL A 214 0.27 -12.44 26.66
N PRO A 215 1.32 -12.90 27.34
CA PRO A 215 1.61 -12.48 28.70
C PRO A 215 1.98 -10.99 28.67
N TRP A 216 1.09 -10.14 29.11
CA TRP A 216 1.25 -8.67 29.14
C TRP A 216 2.44 -8.21 29.99
N TRP A 217 2.91 -9.04 30.93
CA TRP A 217 4.08 -8.76 31.78
C TRP A 217 5.44 -8.93 31.07
N GLU A 218 5.47 -9.46 29.84
CA GLU A 218 6.72 -9.54 29.06
C GLU A 218 7.08 -8.22 28.38
N PHE A 219 6.18 -7.23 28.42
CA PHE A 219 6.42 -5.89 27.85
C PHE A 219 7.10 -4.92 28.83
N ASP A 220 7.37 -5.33 30.06
CA ASP A 220 7.98 -4.50 31.12
C ASP A 220 9.52 -4.68 31.25
N ARG A 221 10.23 -5.04 30.15
CA ARG A 221 11.70 -5.16 30.19
C ARG A 221 12.38 -4.27 29.18
#